data_b500182b28375f8eaab51e0b16105335
#
_entry.id   b500182b28375f8eaab51e0b16105335
#
_cell.length_a   1.000
_cell.length_b   1.000
_cell.length_c   1.000
_cell.angle_alpha   90.00
_cell.angle_beta   90.00
_cell.angle_gamma   90.00
#
_symmetry.space_group_name_H-M   'P 1'
#
loop_
_entity.id
_entity.type
_entity.pdbx_description
1 polymer ?
#
loop_
_entity_poly.entity_id
_entity_poly.type
_entity_poly.pdbx_seq_one_letter_code
_entity_poly.pdbx_strand_id
1 'polypeptide(L)'
;VTDNHAAFHRSADDLAIGLDHVRDAPADDGVVELLVVRPRLGERRELATAEVDLVLGLVGDTWIERGSRRTPDGGPNPDAQVTVMSSRAVELVAGDRARWALAGDQVYVDLDLSLDNLPTGTVLALGEVELEVTAAPHTGCAKFAERFGTEALRLTATPDGRALRLRGINTRVLRAGTVRVGDRIAVRRPAS
;
A
#
# COMPACT_ATOMS: atom_id res chain seq x y z
N VAL A 1 26.99 3.24 -4.18
CA VAL A 1 26.67 2.01 -3.45
C VAL A 1 25.55 1.34 -4.22
N THR A 2 25.86 0.28 -4.96
CA THR A 2 24.86 -0.57 -5.62
C THR A 2 24.17 -1.37 -4.52
N ASP A 3 22.96 -1.00 -4.16
CA ASP A 3 22.12 -1.79 -3.27
C ASP A 3 21.94 -3.18 -3.90
N ASN A 4 22.56 -4.20 -3.32
CA ASN A 4 22.41 -5.58 -3.79
C ASN A 4 21.06 -6.14 -3.30
N HIS A 5 19.97 -5.70 -3.92
CA HIS A 5 18.62 -6.17 -3.57
C HIS A 5 18.46 -7.69 -3.75
N ALA A 6 19.23 -8.31 -4.65
CA ALA A 6 19.11 -9.73 -4.96
C ALA A 6 19.43 -10.66 -3.77
N ALA A 7 20.31 -10.24 -2.85
CA ALA A 7 20.63 -11.00 -1.64
C ALA A 7 19.44 -11.18 -0.67
N PHE A 8 18.36 -10.41 -0.89
CA PHE A 8 17.16 -10.41 -0.02
C PHE A 8 15.92 -10.97 -0.74
N HIS A 9 16.07 -11.51 -1.95
CA HIS A 9 14.93 -12.07 -2.67
C HIS A 9 14.51 -13.40 -2.03
N ARG A 10 13.23 -13.51 -1.74
CA ARG A 10 12.65 -14.72 -1.18
C ARG A 10 12.35 -15.75 -2.26
N SER A 11 12.49 -17.04 -1.91
CA SER A 11 12.09 -18.14 -2.79
C SER A 11 10.56 -18.24 -2.92
N ALA A 12 10.08 -18.94 -3.94
CA ALA A 12 8.66 -19.20 -4.11
C ALA A 12 8.08 -19.99 -2.92
N ASP A 13 8.85 -20.93 -2.36
CA ASP A 13 8.42 -21.74 -1.22
C ASP A 13 8.30 -20.88 0.06
N ASP A 14 9.29 -20.03 0.35
CA ASP A 14 9.21 -19.10 1.49
C ASP A 14 7.99 -18.17 1.39
N LEU A 15 7.72 -17.68 0.19
CA LEU A 15 6.57 -16.81 -0.08
C LEU A 15 5.24 -17.56 0.10
N ALA A 16 5.16 -18.81 -0.34
CA ALA A 16 3.96 -19.63 -0.20
C ALA A 16 3.66 -19.93 1.27
N ILE A 17 4.67 -20.30 2.06
CA ILE A 17 4.53 -20.60 3.49
C ILE A 17 4.04 -19.37 4.27
N GLY A 18 4.49 -18.17 3.91
CA GLY A 18 4.11 -16.95 4.62
C GLY A 18 2.72 -16.39 4.30
N LEU A 19 1.98 -16.96 3.34
CA LEU A 19 0.65 -16.47 2.95
C LEU A 19 -0.38 -16.59 4.07
N ASP A 20 -0.29 -17.60 4.92
CA ASP A 20 -1.23 -17.79 6.03
C ASP A 20 -1.14 -16.64 7.03
N HIS A 21 0.07 -16.15 7.31
CA HIS A 21 0.25 -14.96 8.13
C HIS A 21 -0.45 -13.72 7.55
N VAL A 22 -0.46 -13.57 6.22
CA VAL A 22 -1.18 -12.47 5.56
C VAL A 22 -2.70 -12.66 5.68
N ARG A 23 -3.21 -13.90 5.56
CA ARG A 23 -4.63 -14.23 5.71
C ARG A 23 -5.16 -14.00 7.12
N ASP A 24 -4.30 -14.15 8.12
CA ASP A 24 -4.62 -13.95 9.54
C ASP A 24 -4.65 -12.47 9.96
N ALA A 25 -4.54 -11.54 9.01
CA ALA A 25 -4.65 -10.11 9.30
C ALA A 25 -6.06 -9.74 9.82
N PRO A 26 -6.17 -8.77 10.75
CA PRO A 26 -7.46 -8.38 11.30
C PRO A 26 -8.36 -7.78 10.22
N ALA A 27 -9.64 -8.20 10.20
CA ALA A 27 -10.63 -7.68 9.25
C ALA A 27 -11.09 -6.26 9.59
N ASP A 28 -11.06 -5.89 10.86
CA ASP A 28 -11.40 -4.58 11.42
C ASP A 28 -10.37 -4.22 12.50
N ASP A 29 -10.42 -2.96 12.95
CA ASP A 29 -9.60 -2.47 14.06
C ASP A 29 -8.09 -2.68 13.85
N GLY A 30 -7.66 -2.52 12.59
CA GLY A 30 -6.25 -2.58 12.22
C GLY A 30 -5.42 -1.43 12.77
N VAL A 31 -4.13 -1.41 12.44
CA VAL A 31 -3.18 -0.39 12.94
C VAL A 31 -2.34 0.15 11.79
N VAL A 32 -2.06 1.45 11.80
CA VAL A 32 -1.07 2.09 10.92
C VAL A 32 0.32 1.79 11.46
N GLU A 33 1.14 1.06 10.70
CA GLU A 33 2.47 0.63 11.13
C GLU A 33 3.61 1.43 10.51
N LEU A 34 3.37 2.03 9.32
CA LEU A 34 4.38 2.84 8.66
C LEU A 34 3.74 3.87 7.75
N LEU A 35 4.27 5.08 7.77
CA LEU A 35 3.95 6.16 6.84
C LEU A 35 5.20 6.53 6.05
N VAL A 36 5.07 6.64 4.73
CA VAL A 36 6.17 6.95 3.81
C VAL A 36 5.78 8.04 2.85
N VAL A 37 6.58 9.09 2.79
CA VAL A 37 6.48 10.13 1.77
C VAL A 37 7.58 9.93 0.72
N ARG A 38 7.26 10.22 -0.54
CA ARG A 38 8.18 10.13 -1.69
C ARG A 38 8.43 11.53 -2.23
N PRO A 39 9.30 12.35 -1.59
CA PRO A 39 9.47 13.76 -1.91
C PRO A 39 10.08 14.00 -3.29
N ARG A 40 10.79 13.01 -3.83
CA ARG A 40 11.31 13.02 -5.21
C ARG A 40 11.57 11.60 -5.71
N LEU A 41 11.84 11.50 -7.01
CA LEU A 41 12.11 10.21 -7.65
C LEU A 41 13.27 9.48 -6.95
N GLY A 42 13.01 8.24 -6.52
CA GLY A 42 14.01 7.40 -5.84
C GLY A 42 14.14 7.64 -4.33
N GLU A 43 13.67 8.78 -3.81
CA GLU A 43 13.70 9.10 -2.39
C GLU A 43 12.46 8.58 -1.65
N ARG A 44 12.66 8.12 -0.44
CA ARG A 44 11.62 7.71 0.51
C ARG A 44 12.01 8.16 1.88
N ARG A 45 11.05 8.70 2.61
CA ARG A 45 11.24 9.15 3.98
C ARG A 45 10.09 8.63 4.84
N GLU A 46 10.44 7.91 5.89
CA GLU A 46 9.51 7.46 6.91
C GLU A 46 9.09 8.63 7.81
N LEU A 47 7.83 8.63 8.18
CA LEU A 47 7.22 9.66 9.02
C LEU A 47 6.53 9.01 10.22
N ALA A 48 6.64 9.63 11.40
CA ALA A 48 5.82 9.26 12.55
C ALA A 48 4.39 9.82 12.43
N THR A 49 4.26 10.95 11.73
CA THR A 49 2.99 11.67 11.52
C THR A 49 2.98 12.23 10.11
N ALA A 50 1.85 12.16 9.43
CA ALA A 50 1.65 12.72 8.10
C ALA A 50 0.35 13.52 8.03
N GLU A 51 0.36 14.61 7.28
CA GLU A 51 -0.83 15.33 6.87
C GLU A 51 -1.33 14.76 5.54
N VAL A 52 -2.65 14.62 5.42
CA VAL A 52 -3.34 14.20 4.21
C VAL A 52 -4.32 15.29 3.80
N ASP A 53 -4.25 15.69 2.54
CA ASP A 53 -5.05 16.76 1.94
C ASP A 53 -5.94 16.22 0.83
N LEU A 54 -7.12 16.83 0.63
CA LEU A 54 -8.09 16.40 -0.40
C LEU A 54 -7.55 16.51 -1.83
N VAL A 55 -6.64 17.46 -2.09
CA VAL A 55 -6.08 17.74 -3.42
C VAL A 55 -4.70 17.12 -3.57
N LEU A 56 -3.83 17.28 -2.56
CA LEU A 56 -2.43 16.86 -2.62
C LEU A 56 -2.22 15.38 -2.28
N GLY A 57 -3.22 14.71 -1.67
CA GLY A 57 -3.02 13.39 -1.09
C GLY A 57 -2.12 13.47 0.16
N LEU A 58 -1.11 12.61 0.27
CA LEU A 58 -0.14 12.70 1.35
C LEU A 58 0.76 13.93 1.12
N VAL A 59 0.72 14.89 2.03
CA VAL A 59 1.46 16.16 1.90
C VAL A 59 2.97 15.89 1.84
N GLY A 60 3.63 16.49 0.85
CA GLY A 60 5.05 16.29 0.58
C GLY A 60 5.37 15.07 -0.30
N ASP A 61 4.35 14.30 -0.72
CA ASP A 61 4.53 13.25 -1.74
C ASP A 61 4.42 13.84 -3.16
N THR A 62 5.17 13.29 -4.08
CA THR A 62 5.15 13.70 -5.50
C THR A 62 3.94 13.15 -6.28
N TRP A 63 2.93 12.56 -5.63
CA TRP A 63 1.78 12.00 -6.34
C TRP A 63 1.11 13.04 -7.26
N ILE A 64 0.89 14.25 -6.77
CA ILE A 64 0.23 15.33 -7.52
C ILE A 64 1.00 15.74 -8.80
N GLU A 65 2.31 15.54 -8.80
CA GLU A 65 3.18 15.87 -9.94
C GLU A 65 3.27 14.72 -10.95
N ARG A 66 2.75 13.54 -10.60
CA ARG A 66 2.83 12.35 -11.44
C ARG A 66 1.65 12.26 -12.37
N GLY A 67 1.93 12.25 -13.66
CA GLY A 67 0.93 11.92 -14.66
C GLY A 67 0.50 10.45 -14.61
N SER A 68 -0.68 10.20 -15.12
CA SER A 68 -1.26 8.86 -15.26
C SER A 68 -1.76 8.64 -16.68
N ARG A 69 -1.43 7.46 -17.25
CA ARG A 69 -2.02 7.05 -18.54
C ARG A 69 -3.51 6.67 -18.42
N ARG A 70 -4.04 6.64 -17.19
CA ARG A 70 -5.44 6.29 -16.91
C ARG A 70 -6.34 7.51 -16.79
N THR A 71 -5.77 8.70 -16.77
CA THR A 71 -6.52 9.97 -16.77
C THR A 71 -6.56 10.57 -18.18
N PRO A 72 -7.71 11.10 -18.62
CA PRO A 72 -7.86 11.62 -19.99
C PRO A 72 -6.91 12.78 -20.31
N ASP A 73 -6.59 13.59 -19.31
CA ASP A 73 -5.70 14.75 -19.39
C ASP A 73 -4.23 14.42 -19.12
N GLY A 74 -3.93 13.17 -18.79
CA GLY A 74 -2.58 12.74 -18.36
C GLY A 74 -2.17 13.24 -16.98
N GLY A 75 -3.06 13.87 -16.24
CA GLY A 75 -2.82 14.37 -14.88
C GLY A 75 -2.75 13.24 -13.83
N PRO A 76 -2.59 13.57 -12.54
CA PRO A 76 -2.59 12.59 -11.47
C PRO A 76 -3.95 11.85 -11.41
N ASN A 77 -3.92 10.55 -11.07
CA ASN A 77 -5.14 9.76 -10.97
C ASN A 77 -5.77 9.88 -9.58
N PRO A 78 -6.94 10.54 -9.41
CA PRO A 78 -7.58 10.71 -8.12
C PRO A 78 -7.94 9.38 -7.44
N ASP A 79 -8.19 8.32 -8.23
CA ASP A 79 -8.49 6.99 -7.73
C ASP A 79 -7.24 6.23 -7.20
N ALA A 80 -6.06 6.83 -7.31
CA ALA A 80 -4.80 6.30 -6.80
C ALA A 80 -4.03 7.39 -6.01
N GLN A 81 -4.76 8.20 -5.27
CA GLN A 81 -4.24 9.36 -4.57
C GLN A 81 -3.33 8.97 -3.40
N VAL A 82 -3.76 7.98 -2.62
CA VAL A 82 -2.97 7.37 -1.54
C VAL A 82 -2.94 5.86 -1.75
N THR A 83 -1.76 5.26 -1.67
CA THR A 83 -1.58 3.82 -1.78
C THR A 83 -1.39 3.21 -0.39
N VAL A 84 -2.15 2.14 -0.12
CA VAL A 84 -2.11 1.41 1.16
C VAL A 84 -1.68 -0.03 0.91
N MET A 85 -0.73 -0.54 1.69
CA MET A 85 -0.24 -1.92 1.60
C MET A 85 -0.35 -2.60 2.97
N SER A 86 -0.71 -3.88 2.99
CA SER A 86 -0.64 -4.68 4.22
C SER A 86 0.80 -4.79 4.70
N SER A 87 1.03 -4.53 5.98
CA SER A 87 2.35 -4.70 6.62
C SER A 87 2.79 -6.14 6.57
N ARG A 88 1.88 -7.10 6.74
CA ARG A 88 2.18 -8.52 6.63
C ARG A 88 2.56 -8.92 5.20
N ALA A 89 1.93 -8.32 4.20
CA ALA A 89 2.27 -8.59 2.80
C ALA A 89 3.66 -8.00 2.44
N VAL A 90 3.98 -6.79 2.90
CA VAL A 90 5.31 -6.22 2.66
C VAL A 90 6.39 -6.94 3.48
N GLU A 91 6.12 -7.36 4.70
CA GLU A 91 7.02 -8.21 5.48
C GLU A 91 7.32 -9.52 4.76
N LEU A 92 6.29 -10.18 4.22
CA LEU A 92 6.44 -11.41 3.44
C LEU A 92 7.43 -11.24 2.29
N VAL A 93 7.34 -10.16 1.51
CA VAL A 93 8.19 -9.97 0.33
C VAL A 93 9.53 -9.31 0.64
N ALA A 94 9.59 -8.43 1.65
CA ALA A 94 10.80 -7.66 1.99
C ALA A 94 11.70 -8.38 2.99
N GLY A 95 11.13 -9.15 3.90
CA GLY A 95 11.82 -9.90 4.95
C GLY A 95 12.39 -9.05 6.09
N ASP A 96 12.79 -7.81 5.81
CA ASP A 96 13.36 -6.88 6.76
C ASP A 96 12.51 -5.59 6.79
N ARG A 97 12.17 -5.13 8.01
CA ARG A 97 11.40 -3.91 8.24
C ARG A 97 12.04 -2.68 7.57
N ALA A 98 13.37 -2.59 7.58
CA ALA A 98 14.10 -1.49 6.93
C ALA A 98 13.89 -1.40 5.42
N ARG A 99 13.34 -2.46 4.80
CA ARG A 99 13.09 -2.54 3.36
C ARG A 99 11.63 -2.26 2.97
N TRP A 100 10.71 -2.16 3.93
CA TRP A 100 9.28 -1.97 3.64
C TRP A 100 9.01 -0.75 2.76
N ALA A 101 9.61 0.39 3.07
CA ALA A 101 9.47 1.62 2.28
C ALA A 101 9.85 1.46 0.80
N LEU A 102 10.65 0.43 0.46
CA LEU A 102 11.03 0.14 -0.93
C LEU A 102 9.84 -0.34 -1.77
N ALA A 103 8.75 -0.86 -1.18
CA ALA A 103 7.55 -1.22 -1.92
C ALA A 103 6.93 -0.01 -2.62
N GLY A 104 7.10 1.19 -2.05
CA GLY A 104 6.76 2.45 -2.69
C GLY A 104 5.34 2.91 -2.40
N ASP A 105 4.66 2.26 -1.46
CA ASP A 105 3.38 2.68 -0.92
C ASP A 105 3.56 3.78 0.12
N GLN A 106 2.49 4.49 0.45
CA GLN A 106 2.53 5.63 1.37
C GLN A 106 2.09 5.25 2.77
N VAL A 107 1.13 4.33 2.90
CA VAL A 107 0.59 3.88 4.18
C VAL A 107 0.70 2.36 4.28
N TYR A 108 1.26 1.85 5.37
CA TYR A 108 1.34 0.42 5.64
C TYR A 108 0.55 0.10 6.89
N VAL A 109 -0.28 -0.93 6.81
CA VAL A 109 -1.28 -1.23 7.84
C VAL A 109 -1.32 -2.72 8.18
N ASP A 110 -1.46 -3.05 9.44
CA ASP A 110 -1.88 -4.39 9.86
C ASP A 110 -3.40 -4.48 9.75
N LEU A 111 -3.86 -4.85 8.57
CA LEU A 111 -5.26 -5.00 8.23
C LEU A 111 -5.40 -5.96 7.04
N ASP A 112 -6.45 -6.76 7.03
CA ASP A 112 -6.85 -7.55 5.86
C ASP A 112 -7.34 -6.62 4.73
N LEU A 113 -6.54 -6.52 3.66
CA LEU A 113 -6.86 -5.72 2.47
C LEU A 113 -7.55 -6.53 1.37
N SER A 114 -7.94 -7.77 1.62
CA SER A 114 -8.53 -8.65 0.61
C SER A 114 -9.76 -8.05 -0.08
N LEU A 115 -10.08 -8.59 -1.25
CA LEU A 115 -11.27 -8.20 -2.01
C LEU A 115 -12.56 -8.44 -1.22
N ASP A 116 -12.60 -9.52 -0.45
CA ASP A 116 -13.76 -9.91 0.34
C ASP A 116 -13.96 -8.97 1.54
N ASN A 117 -12.86 -8.56 2.19
CA ASN A 117 -12.93 -7.69 3.36
C ASN A 117 -13.18 -6.22 2.98
N LEU A 118 -12.50 -5.72 1.95
CA LEU A 118 -12.55 -4.31 1.56
C LEU A 118 -13.07 -4.14 0.11
N PRO A 119 -14.34 -4.39 -0.19
CA PRO A 119 -14.90 -4.11 -1.50
C PRO A 119 -14.72 -2.63 -1.87
N THR A 120 -14.72 -2.31 -3.17
CA THR A 120 -14.69 -0.92 -3.66
C THR A 120 -15.78 -0.08 -3.00
N GLY A 121 -15.43 1.13 -2.59
CA GLY A 121 -16.31 2.03 -1.83
C GLY A 121 -16.23 1.85 -0.30
N THR A 122 -15.45 0.87 0.19
CA THR A 122 -15.15 0.79 1.63
C THR A 122 -14.36 2.02 2.06
N VAL A 123 -14.71 2.58 3.22
CA VAL A 123 -14.01 3.71 3.81
C VAL A 123 -13.16 3.24 4.98
N LEU A 124 -11.88 3.57 4.94
CA LEU A 124 -10.92 3.39 6.02
C LEU A 124 -10.77 4.71 6.77
N ALA A 125 -11.08 4.74 8.06
CA ALA A 125 -10.83 5.88 8.93
C ALA A 125 -9.55 5.62 9.76
N LEU A 126 -8.52 6.47 9.55
CA LEU A 126 -7.19 6.37 10.17
C LEU A 126 -6.89 7.72 10.86
N GLY A 127 -6.95 7.77 12.19
CA GLY A 127 -6.85 9.04 12.91
C GLY A 127 -7.94 10.02 12.46
N GLU A 128 -7.55 11.16 11.91
CA GLU A 128 -8.49 12.19 11.41
C GLU A 128 -8.85 11.99 9.92
N VAL A 129 -8.15 11.11 9.22
CA VAL A 129 -8.23 10.92 7.75
C VAL A 129 -9.26 9.85 7.40
N GLU A 130 -9.98 10.06 6.28
CA GLU A 130 -10.81 9.02 5.67
C GLU A 130 -10.37 8.78 4.23
N LEU A 131 -10.12 7.51 3.92
CA LEU A 131 -9.71 7.02 2.61
C LEU A 131 -10.77 6.06 2.06
N GLU A 132 -11.22 6.28 0.83
CA GLU A 132 -12.12 5.36 0.11
C GLU A 132 -11.32 4.39 -0.74
N VAL A 133 -11.57 3.10 -0.60
CA VAL A 133 -11.00 2.05 -1.47
C VAL A 133 -11.58 2.18 -2.88
N THR A 134 -10.73 2.37 -3.87
CA THR A 134 -11.15 2.56 -5.26
C THR A 134 -11.04 1.28 -6.08
N ALA A 135 -11.68 1.27 -7.25
CA ALA A 135 -11.56 0.18 -8.22
C ALA A 135 -10.24 0.23 -9.02
N ALA A 136 -9.42 1.27 -8.84
CA ALA A 136 -8.16 1.40 -9.55
C ALA A 136 -7.20 0.26 -9.16
N PRO A 137 -6.76 -0.60 -10.11
CA PRO A 137 -5.92 -1.73 -9.76
C PRO A 137 -4.53 -1.26 -9.32
N HIS A 138 -4.07 -1.80 -8.19
CA HIS A 138 -2.69 -1.62 -7.71
C HIS A 138 -1.89 -2.87 -8.07
N THR A 139 -0.98 -2.74 -9.04
CA THR A 139 -0.23 -3.87 -9.59
C THR A 139 1.26 -3.71 -9.37
N GLY A 140 1.97 -4.83 -9.24
CA GLY A 140 3.43 -4.84 -9.22
C GLY A 140 4.02 -4.35 -10.54
N CYS A 141 5.22 -3.82 -10.48
CA CYS A 141 5.96 -3.29 -11.63
C CYS A 141 7.40 -3.80 -11.66
N ALA A 142 8.14 -3.47 -12.71
CA ALA A 142 9.56 -3.87 -12.84
C ALA A 142 10.42 -3.44 -11.63
N LYS A 143 10.17 -2.25 -11.08
CA LYS A 143 10.87 -1.78 -9.86
C LYS A 143 10.55 -2.62 -8.63
N PHE A 144 9.34 -3.19 -8.54
CA PHE A 144 8.98 -4.11 -7.47
C PHE A 144 9.77 -5.42 -7.60
N ALA A 145 9.85 -5.97 -8.82
CA ALA A 145 10.64 -7.17 -9.10
C ALA A 145 12.14 -6.96 -8.84
N GLU A 146 12.69 -5.80 -9.21
CA GLU A 146 14.09 -5.43 -8.92
C GLU A 146 14.40 -5.47 -7.42
N ARG A 147 13.47 -4.99 -6.58
CA ARG A 147 13.66 -4.86 -5.13
C ARG A 147 13.38 -6.14 -4.37
N PHE A 148 12.36 -6.88 -4.75
CA PHE A 148 11.83 -8.02 -3.99
C PHE A 148 11.90 -9.35 -4.74
N GLY A 149 12.37 -9.35 -5.98
CA GLY A 149 12.51 -10.55 -6.80
C GLY A 149 11.30 -10.82 -7.71
N THR A 150 11.58 -11.62 -8.74
CA THR A 150 10.58 -12.01 -9.73
C THR A 150 9.48 -12.88 -9.11
N GLU A 151 9.84 -13.74 -8.15
CA GLU A 151 8.86 -14.62 -7.48
C GLU A 151 7.87 -13.82 -6.64
N ALA A 152 8.32 -12.77 -5.92
CA ALA A 152 7.43 -11.85 -5.23
C ALA A 152 6.48 -11.13 -6.20
N LEU A 153 6.98 -10.67 -7.36
CA LEU A 153 6.12 -10.08 -8.40
C LEU A 153 5.10 -11.09 -8.94
N ARG A 154 5.53 -12.31 -9.24
CA ARG A 154 4.63 -13.38 -9.73
C ARG A 154 3.55 -13.69 -8.71
N LEU A 155 3.91 -13.81 -7.43
CA LEU A 155 2.95 -14.06 -6.36
C LEU A 155 1.83 -13.01 -6.31
N THR A 156 2.16 -11.72 -6.44
CA THR A 156 1.13 -10.65 -6.45
C THR A 156 0.17 -10.77 -7.64
N ALA A 157 0.55 -11.46 -8.70
CA ALA A 157 -0.24 -11.64 -9.92
C ALA A 157 -1.04 -12.96 -9.95
N THR A 158 -0.83 -13.87 -9.00
CA THR A 158 -1.64 -15.10 -8.87
C THR A 158 -3.09 -14.79 -8.51
N PRO A 159 -4.05 -15.73 -8.69
CA PRO A 159 -5.42 -15.57 -8.20
C PRO A 159 -5.46 -15.22 -6.71
N ASP A 160 -4.75 -15.96 -5.86
CA ASP A 160 -4.66 -15.72 -4.41
C ASP A 160 -4.02 -14.35 -4.11
N GLY A 161 -2.92 -14.02 -4.78
CA GLY A 161 -2.24 -12.73 -4.59
C GLY A 161 -3.11 -11.53 -4.95
N ARG A 162 -3.98 -11.67 -5.94
CA ARG A 162 -4.98 -10.66 -6.31
C ARG A 162 -6.14 -10.61 -5.33
N ALA A 163 -6.64 -11.77 -4.89
CA ALA A 163 -7.71 -11.85 -3.89
C ALA A 163 -7.28 -11.21 -2.57
N LEU A 164 -6.07 -11.51 -2.11
CA LEU A 164 -5.45 -10.93 -0.91
C LEU A 164 -4.91 -9.51 -1.11
N ARG A 165 -4.92 -9.00 -2.34
CA ARG A 165 -4.34 -7.70 -2.71
C ARG A 165 -2.92 -7.52 -2.15
N LEU A 166 -2.07 -8.52 -2.33
CA LEU A 166 -0.69 -8.52 -1.80
C LEU A 166 0.14 -7.31 -2.24
N ARG A 167 -0.20 -6.67 -3.36
CA ARG A 167 0.46 -5.44 -3.81
C ARG A 167 -0.13 -4.18 -3.15
N GLY A 168 -1.19 -4.32 -2.38
CA GLY A 168 -1.91 -3.21 -1.76
C GLY A 168 -3.11 -2.74 -2.57
N ILE A 169 -3.67 -1.63 -2.13
CA ILE A 169 -4.86 -0.98 -2.70
C ILE A 169 -4.58 0.48 -3.04
N ASN A 170 -5.34 0.99 -3.99
CA ASN A 170 -5.43 2.41 -4.27
C ASN A 170 -6.64 3.01 -3.53
N THR A 171 -6.47 4.22 -3.05
CA THR A 171 -7.52 4.95 -2.33
C THR A 171 -7.59 6.40 -2.77
N ARG A 172 -8.76 7.02 -2.51
CA ARG A 172 -9.03 8.43 -2.66
C ARG A 172 -9.30 9.06 -1.29
N VAL A 173 -8.84 10.27 -1.08
CA VAL A 173 -9.08 11.00 0.16
C VAL A 173 -10.51 11.53 0.19
N LEU A 174 -11.29 11.15 1.21
CA LEU A 174 -12.62 11.69 1.47
C LEU A 174 -12.59 12.77 2.56
N ARG A 175 -11.73 12.63 3.54
CA ARG A 175 -11.53 13.61 4.61
C ARG A 175 -10.04 13.83 4.86
N ALA A 176 -9.63 15.08 4.79
CA ALA A 176 -8.29 15.54 5.12
C ALA A 176 -8.07 15.54 6.65
N GLY A 177 -6.82 15.51 7.06
CA GLY A 177 -6.45 15.54 8.47
C GLY A 177 -5.06 14.96 8.71
N THR A 178 -4.81 14.59 9.94
CA THR A 178 -3.54 14.02 10.40
C THR A 178 -3.70 12.53 10.67
N VAL A 179 -2.73 11.75 10.21
CA VAL A 179 -2.57 10.32 10.52
C VAL A 179 -1.21 10.07 11.17
N ARG A 180 -1.16 9.16 12.15
CA ARG A 180 0.04 8.81 12.91
C ARG A 180 0.30 7.31 12.87
N VAL A 181 1.56 6.93 12.93
CA VAL A 181 1.92 5.53 13.22
C VAL A 181 1.34 5.16 14.58
N GLY A 182 0.65 4.02 14.64
CA GLY A 182 -0.10 3.56 15.82
C GLY A 182 -1.59 3.92 15.82
N ASP A 183 -2.07 4.77 14.90
CA ASP A 183 -3.50 5.04 14.79
C ASP A 183 -4.28 3.77 14.45
N ARG A 184 -5.43 3.61 15.13
CA ARG A 184 -6.38 2.51 14.85
C ARG A 184 -7.14 2.80 13.57
N ILE A 185 -7.53 1.74 12.89
CA ILE A 185 -8.24 1.80 11.62
C ILE A 185 -9.66 1.26 11.81
N ALA A 186 -10.65 2.13 11.61
CA ALA A 186 -12.04 1.70 11.55
C ALA A 186 -12.44 1.48 10.07
N VAL A 187 -13.10 0.34 9.81
CA VAL A 187 -13.55 -0.05 8.46
C VAL A 187 -15.07 0.15 8.35
N ARG A 188 -15.51 0.92 7.34
CA ARG A 188 -16.93 1.11 7.00
C ARG A 188 -17.18 0.61 5.59
N ARG A 189 -17.80 -0.54 5.48
CA ARG A 189 -18.15 -1.16 4.20
C ARG A 189 -19.41 -0.54 3.60
N PRO A 190 -19.54 -0.47 2.25
CA PRO A 190 -20.77 -0.05 1.61
C PRO A 190 -21.93 -0.96 2.03
N ALA A 191 -23.15 -0.41 2.08
CA ALA A 191 -24.35 -1.22 2.28
C ALA A 191 -24.50 -2.20 1.11
N SER A 192 -24.84 -3.44 1.42
CA SER A 192 -25.12 -4.52 0.45
C SER A 192 -26.36 -4.22 -0.35
#